data_611e89e50b1e8f201e3f6c8e407ca963
#
_entry.id   611e89e50b1e8f201e3f6c8e407ca963
#
_cell.length_a   1.000
_cell.length_b   1.000
_cell.length_c   1.000
_cell.angle_alpha   90.00
_cell.angle_beta   90.00
_cell.angle_gamma   90.00
#
_symmetry.space_group_name_H-M   'P 1'
#
loop_
_entity.id
_entity.type
_entity.pdbx_description
1 polymer ?
#
loop_
_entity_poly.entity_id
_entity_poly.type
_entity_poly.pdbx_seq_one_letter_code
_entity_poly.pdbx_strand_id
1 'polypeptide(L)'
;MIRFIIHLLTRNWALKLLALVLAFILWLTLIPEEKIFSEKILSVPLETRNIPSDVELVEKPSSMIEVTLRAPNRLLGEISSTDVQAILNLERATVNQEDYPLNPSMVRVPPDAKVIRIFPNKVHLKLEKSKAVWMEVFPVIIGRAKEGFTIDKIELAPAKVFVRGPASKFNPKDRVQTSPVDITDLAQTGQFEADLILPKPDLRLGTTQIKVRVKVFLSKLK
;
A
#
# COMPACT_ATOMS: atom_id res chain seq x y z
N MET A 1 63.82 -29.25 37.74
CA MET A 1 62.76 -28.36 37.13
C MET A 1 61.37 -28.78 37.56
N ILE A 2 60.94 -30.02 37.38
CA ILE A 2 59.57 -30.50 37.67
C ILE A 2 59.16 -30.28 39.12
N ARG A 3 60.02 -30.56 40.11
CA ARG A 3 59.74 -30.35 41.55
C ARG A 3 59.51 -28.88 41.92
N PHE A 4 60.20 -27.97 41.25
CA PHE A 4 60.01 -26.52 41.45
C PHE A 4 58.66 -26.06 40.97
N ILE A 5 58.20 -26.58 39.83
CA ILE A 5 56.87 -26.28 39.26
C ILE A 5 55.73 -26.80 40.13
N ILE A 6 55.93 -28.05 40.67
CA ILE A 6 54.90 -28.63 41.57
C ILE A 6 54.85 -27.85 42.91
N HIS A 7 55.95 -27.41 43.43
CA HIS A 7 55.95 -26.59 44.68
C HIS A 7 55.37 -25.19 44.43
N LEU A 8 55.62 -24.63 43.28
CA LEU A 8 54.97 -23.37 42.84
C LEU A 8 53.45 -23.53 42.69
N LEU A 9 52.95 -24.66 42.17
CA LEU A 9 51.52 -24.93 42.04
C LEU A 9 50.85 -25.21 43.38
N THR A 10 51.46 -25.92 44.28
CA THR A 10 50.82 -26.33 45.57
C THR A 10 50.96 -25.29 46.67
N ARG A 11 51.95 -24.40 46.60
CA ARG A 11 52.08 -23.31 47.57
C ARG A 11 50.96 -22.28 47.38
N ASN A 12 50.18 -22.05 48.42
CA ASN A 12 49.03 -21.11 48.46
C ASN A 12 47.93 -21.46 47.46
N TRP A 13 47.60 -22.76 47.31
CA TRP A 13 46.59 -23.25 46.38
C TRP A 13 45.20 -22.57 46.57
N ALA A 14 44.85 -22.28 47.85
CA ALA A 14 43.59 -21.60 48.20
C ALA A 14 43.48 -20.18 47.58
N LEU A 15 44.58 -19.41 47.59
CA LEU A 15 44.62 -18.08 46.95
C LEU A 15 44.55 -18.17 45.45
N LYS A 16 45.11 -19.22 44.85
CA LYS A 16 45.00 -19.46 43.40
C LYS A 16 43.60 -19.86 42.98
N LEU A 17 42.97 -20.72 43.78
CA LEU A 17 41.59 -21.09 43.58
C LEU A 17 40.69 -19.86 43.69
N LEU A 18 40.89 -19.02 44.71
CA LEU A 18 40.17 -17.77 44.87
C LEU A 18 40.35 -16.82 43.69
N ALA A 19 41.60 -16.67 43.22
CA ALA A 19 41.89 -15.85 42.03
C ALA A 19 41.21 -16.39 40.77
N LEU A 20 41.17 -17.71 40.60
CA LEU A 20 40.51 -18.35 39.45
C LEU A 20 38.98 -18.16 39.51
N VAL A 21 38.37 -18.31 40.71
CA VAL A 21 36.97 -18.05 40.91
C VAL A 21 36.61 -16.58 40.64
N LEU A 22 37.44 -15.65 41.17
CA LEU A 22 37.25 -14.22 40.89
C LEU A 22 37.41 -13.88 39.41
N ALA A 23 38.39 -14.45 38.75
CA ALA A 23 38.61 -14.29 37.32
C ALA A 23 37.41 -14.84 36.49
N PHE A 24 36.86 -15.99 36.93
CA PHE A 24 35.68 -16.59 36.30
C PHE A 24 34.44 -15.75 36.49
N ILE A 25 34.23 -15.25 37.71
CA ILE A 25 33.10 -14.31 37.98
C ILE A 25 33.23 -13.02 37.14
N LEU A 26 34.45 -12.46 37.11
CA LEU A 26 34.73 -11.28 36.33
C LEU A 26 34.53 -11.53 34.83
N TRP A 27 34.93 -12.70 34.33
CA TRP A 27 34.72 -13.10 32.93
C TRP A 27 33.22 -13.23 32.61
N LEU A 28 32.42 -13.85 33.51
CA LEU A 28 30.97 -13.93 33.35
C LEU A 28 30.29 -12.55 33.34
N THR A 29 30.79 -11.61 34.15
CA THR A 29 30.19 -10.25 34.17
C THR A 29 30.68 -9.38 33.03
N LEU A 30 31.83 -9.70 32.40
CA LEU A 30 32.36 -8.97 31.24
C LEU A 30 31.86 -9.48 29.89
N ILE A 31 31.15 -10.62 29.82
CA ILE A 31 30.52 -11.06 28.57
C ILE A 31 29.35 -10.11 28.32
N PRO A 32 29.42 -9.17 27.37
CA PRO A 32 28.30 -8.29 27.08
C PRO A 32 27.23 -9.14 26.40
N GLU A 33 26.09 -9.29 27.01
CA GLU A 33 24.87 -9.89 26.40
C GLU A 33 24.46 -9.15 25.11
N GLU A 34 24.90 -7.91 24.96
CA GLU A 34 24.60 -7.02 23.82
C GLU A 34 25.18 -7.47 22.47
N LYS A 35 26.09 -8.44 22.44
CA LYS A 35 26.76 -8.89 21.22
C LYS A 35 26.16 -10.12 20.55
N ILE A 36 25.09 -10.70 21.11
CA ILE A 36 24.41 -11.81 20.48
C ILE A 36 23.41 -11.25 19.45
N PHE A 37 23.85 -11.21 18.19
CA PHE A 37 22.97 -10.89 17.09
C PHE A 37 22.18 -12.13 16.68
N SER A 38 20.89 -11.98 16.51
CA SER A 38 20.01 -13.00 15.97
C SER A 38 19.29 -12.49 14.74
N GLU A 39 18.64 -13.40 14.06
CA GLU A 39 17.87 -13.09 12.86
C GLU A 39 16.37 -13.31 13.13
N LYS A 40 15.54 -12.41 12.62
CA LYS A 40 14.09 -12.48 12.68
C LYS A 40 13.50 -12.21 11.30
N ILE A 41 12.57 -13.06 10.90
CA ILE A 41 11.82 -12.88 9.66
C ILE A 41 10.50 -12.16 10.00
N LEU A 42 10.23 -11.08 9.29
CA LEU A 42 9.00 -10.31 9.42
C LEU A 42 8.30 -10.22 8.07
N SER A 43 7.00 -10.41 8.08
CA SER A 43 6.14 -10.12 6.92
C SER A 43 5.75 -8.64 6.96
N VAL A 44 6.15 -7.89 5.93
CA VAL A 44 6.03 -6.44 5.88
C VAL A 44 5.25 -6.03 4.63
N PRO A 45 4.30 -5.09 4.70
CA PRO A 45 3.62 -4.59 3.53
C PRO A 45 4.59 -3.81 2.62
N LEU A 46 4.49 -4.06 1.31
CA LEU A 46 5.24 -3.32 0.30
C LEU A 46 4.39 -2.16 -0.22
N GLU A 47 4.82 -0.95 0.07
CA GLU A 47 4.19 0.27 -0.44
C GLU A 47 4.85 0.74 -1.74
N THR A 48 4.04 1.10 -2.73
CA THR A 48 4.52 1.76 -3.95
C THR A 48 4.35 3.27 -3.80
N ARG A 49 5.40 4.04 -4.11
CA ARG A 49 5.38 5.52 -4.05
C ARG A 49 5.93 6.15 -5.32
N ASN A 50 5.58 7.42 -5.52
CA ASN A 50 6.06 8.25 -6.62
C ASN A 50 5.75 7.67 -8.00
N ILE A 51 4.53 7.13 -8.19
CA ILE A 51 4.08 6.70 -9.51
C ILE A 51 4.02 7.92 -10.42
N PRO A 52 4.73 7.93 -11.58
CA PRO A 52 4.69 9.06 -12.51
C PRO A 52 3.27 9.36 -12.96
N SER A 53 2.99 10.63 -13.23
CA SER A 53 1.64 11.08 -13.56
C SER A 53 1.12 10.61 -14.93
N ASP A 54 2.01 10.15 -15.79
CA ASP A 54 1.72 9.68 -17.14
C ASP A 54 1.51 8.16 -17.23
N VAL A 55 1.66 7.45 -16.11
CA VAL A 55 1.44 6.00 -16.04
C VAL A 55 0.44 5.63 -14.95
N GLU A 56 -0.16 4.47 -15.09
CA GLU A 56 -1.11 3.87 -14.16
C GLU A 56 -0.65 2.47 -13.78
N LEU A 57 -0.82 2.12 -12.52
CA LEU A 57 -0.52 0.78 -12.01
C LEU A 57 -1.72 -0.14 -12.27
N VAL A 58 -1.57 -1.09 -13.20
CA VAL A 58 -2.63 -2.03 -13.59
C VAL A 58 -2.59 -3.29 -12.74
N GLU A 59 -1.39 -3.85 -12.56
CA GLU A 59 -1.17 -4.98 -11.68
C GLU A 59 -0.33 -4.53 -10.48
N LYS A 60 -0.91 -4.67 -9.30
CA LYS A 60 -0.23 -4.35 -8.05
C LYS A 60 0.77 -5.45 -7.71
N PRO A 61 1.94 -5.12 -7.16
CA PRO A 61 2.87 -6.11 -6.66
C PRO A 61 2.25 -6.89 -5.49
N SER A 62 2.88 -8.00 -5.13
CA SER A 62 2.53 -8.71 -3.90
C SER A 62 2.48 -7.73 -2.73
N SER A 63 1.37 -7.73 -2.00
CA SER A 63 1.14 -6.76 -0.93
C SER A 63 2.05 -6.98 0.29
N MET A 64 2.65 -8.17 0.41
CA MET A 64 3.51 -8.55 1.53
C MET A 64 4.83 -9.12 1.01
N ILE A 65 5.91 -8.78 1.69
CA ILE A 65 7.25 -9.32 1.48
C ILE A 65 7.83 -9.80 2.80
N GLU A 66 8.70 -10.79 2.76
CA GLU A 66 9.45 -11.26 3.92
C GLU A 66 10.78 -10.54 4.01
N VAL A 67 11.04 -9.94 5.15
CA VAL A 67 12.28 -9.24 5.43
C VAL A 67 12.98 -9.95 6.58
N THR A 68 14.21 -10.45 6.33
CA THR A 68 15.07 -11.00 7.37
C THR A 68 15.91 -9.87 7.97
N LEU A 69 15.68 -9.58 9.24
CA LEU A 69 16.41 -8.59 10.02
C LEU A 69 17.47 -9.28 10.89
N ARG A 70 18.60 -8.63 11.06
CA ARG A 70 19.63 -8.99 12.04
C ARG A 70 19.83 -7.83 13.00
N ALA A 71 19.67 -8.10 14.30
CA ALA A 71 19.83 -7.10 15.35
C ALA A 71 20.20 -7.81 16.69
N PRO A 72 20.59 -7.06 17.73
CA PRO A 72 20.73 -7.60 19.06
C PRO A 72 19.42 -8.25 19.54
N ASN A 73 19.51 -9.37 20.25
CA ASN A 73 18.34 -10.17 20.70
C ASN A 73 17.27 -9.33 21.40
N ARG A 74 17.68 -8.40 22.26
CA ARG A 74 16.77 -7.50 22.97
C ARG A 74 15.92 -6.69 21.99
N LEU A 75 16.56 -6.09 20.99
CA LEU A 75 15.88 -5.25 20.00
C LEU A 75 14.92 -6.08 19.11
N LEU A 76 15.33 -7.30 18.72
CA LEU A 76 14.48 -8.18 17.93
C LEU A 76 13.18 -8.58 18.63
N GLY A 77 13.18 -8.65 19.96
CA GLY A 77 11.97 -8.90 20.76
C GLY A 77 10.95 -7.75 20.65
N GLU A 78 11.44 -6.53 20.53
CA GLU A 78 10.62 -5.30 20.50
C GLU A 78 10.15 -4.95 19.07
N ILE A 79 10.95 -5.30 18.03
CA ILE A 79 10.60 -4.98 16.63
C ILE A 79 9.40 -5.79 16.17
N SER A 80 8.38 -5.08 15.70
CA SER A 80 7.19 -5.62 15.02
C SER A 80 7.18 -5.27 13.52
N SER A 81 6.22 -5.83 12.79
CA SER A 81 6.02 -5.50 11.36
C SER A 81 5.65 -4.04 11.10
N THR A 82 5.11 -3.34 12.11
CA THR A 82 4.74 -1.92 12.01
C THR A 82 5.94 -0.98 12.10
N ASP A 83 7.06 -1.45 12.67
CA ASP A 83 8.29 -0.68 12.82
C ASP A 83 9.18 -0.75 11.56
N VAL A 84 8.81 -1.61 10.62
CA VAL A 84 9.55 -1.86 9.38
C VAL A 84 8.70 -1.44 8.19
N GLN A 85 9.22 -0.56 7.34
CA GLN A 85 8.53 -0.06 6.16
C GLN A 85 9.32 -0.40 4.91
N ALA A 86 8.68 -1.11 3.98
CA ALA A 86 9.24 -1.39 2.66
C ALA A 86 8.60 -0.47 1.62
N ILE A 87 9.42 0.32 0.93
CA ILE A 87 8.96 1.34 -0.01
C ILE A 87 9.62 1.11 -1.37
N LEU A 88 8.80 0.81 -2.37
CA LEU A 88 9.22 0.75 -3.77
C LEU A 88 8.98 2.10 -4.43
N ASN A 89 10.05 2.82 -4.75
CA ASN A 89 9.97 4.09 -5.46
C ASN A 89 9.86 3.83 -6.97
N LEU A 90 8.75 4.28 -7.57
CA LEU A 90 8.45 4.13 -8.99
C LEU A 90 8.70 5.40 -9.82
N GLU A 91 9.41 6.40 -9.28
CA GLU A 91 9.68 7.68 -9.96
C GLU A 91 10.31 7.54 -11.35
N ARG A 92 11.15 6.51 -11.53
CA ARG A 92 11.81 6.19 -12.81
C ARG A 92 11.24 4.96 -13.50
N ALA A 93 10.06 4.52 -13.08
CA ALA A 93 9.44 3.35 -13.64
C ALA A 93 8.91 3.63 -15.06
N THR A 94 9.05 2.64 -15.94
CA THR A 94 8.62 2.73 -17.34
C THR A 94 7.63 1.62 -17.66
N VAL A 95 6.79 1.85 -18.66
CA VAL A 95 5.76 0.88 -19.11
C VAL A 95 6.34 -0.46 -19.58
N ASN A 96 7.60 -0.46 -19.99
CA ASN A 96 8.26 -1.67 -20.51
C ASN A 96 8.94 -2.51 -19.43
N GLN A 97 8.98 -2.03 -18.19
CA GLN A 97 9.59 -2.74 -17.08
C GLN A 97 8.48 -3.37 -16.22
N GLU A 98 8.51 -4.68 -16.08
CA GLU A 98 7.54 -5.44 -15.29
C GLU A 98 8.15 -6.01 -14.01
N ASP A 99 9.46 -6.31 -14.01
CA ASP A 99 10.18 -6.83 -12.85
C ASP A 99 11.01 -5.75 -12.16
N TYR A 100 10.76 -5.57 -10.88
CA TYR A 100 11.46 -4.58 -10.04
C TYR A 100 12.24 -5.29 -8.94
N PRO A 101 13.59 -5.17 -8.92
CA PRO A 101 14.40 -5.78 -7.88
C PRO A 101 14.18 -5.07 -6.53
N LEU A 102 14.08 -5.85 -5.47
CA LEU A 102 13.99 -5.35 -4.10
C LEU A 102 15.37 -5.35 -3.47
N ASN A 103 15.79 -4.20 -2.98
CA ASN A 103 17.10 -4.00 -2.34
C ASN A 103 16.92 -3.66 -0.85
N PRO A 104 17.86 -4.05 0.01
CA PRO A 104 17.83 -3.73 1.44
C PRO A 104 17.66 -2.22 1.75
N SER A 105 18.17 -1.35 0.89
CA SER A 105 18.03 0.11 1.03
C SER A 105 16.61 0.64 0.89
N MET A 106 15.69 -0.16 0.35
CA MET A 106 14.27 0.19 0.20
C MET A 106 13.47 -0.08 1.48
N VAL A 107 14.08 -0.77 2.45
CA VAL A 107 13.43 -1.12 3.72
C VAL A 107 13.99 -0.23 4.81
N ARG A 108 13.11 0.54 5.43
CA ARG A 108 13.42 1.33 6.63
C ARG A 108 13.26 0.46 7.85
N VAL A 109 14.30 0.41 8.67
CA VAL A 109 14.36 -0.36 9.91
C VAL A 109 14.79 0.53 11.06
N PRO A 110 14.50 0.16 12.32
CA PRO A 110 14.99 0.86 13.50
C PRO A 110 16.54 0.90 13.55
N PRO A 111 17.11 1.85 14.30
CA PRO A 111 18.54 1.89 14.58
C PRO A 111 19.04 0.54 15.10
N ASP A 112 20.27 0.17 14.77
CA ASP A 112 20.93 -1.09 15.15
C ASP A 112 20.34 -2.38 14.55
N ALA A 113 19.25 -2.30 13.77
CA ALA A 113 18.77 -3.39 12.94
C ALA A 113 19.30 -3.28 11.50
N LYS A 114 19.65 -4.43 10.90
CA LYS A 114 20.11 -4.51 9.51
C LYS A 114 19.27 -5.49 8.72
N VAL A 115 18.91 -5.11 7.50
CA VAL A 115 18.26 -6.01 6.55
C VAL A 115 19.30 -6.93 5.94
N ILE A 116 19.14 -8.24 6.11
CA ILE A 116 20.03 -9.27 5.57
C ILE A 116 19.49 -9.82 4.24
N ARG A 117 18.18 -10.04 4.19
CA ARG A 117 17.52 -10.65 3.03
C ARG A 117 16.11 -10.12 2.87
N ILE A 118 15.67 -10.07 1.63
CA ILE A 118 14.27 -9.78 1.25
C ILE A 118 13.81 -10.92 0.34
N PHE A 119 12.60 -11.41 0.57
CA PHE A 119 11.98 -12.41 -0.26
C PHE A 119 10.52 -12.02 -0.59
N PRO A 120 10.12 -12.06 -1.86
CA PRO A 120 10.95 -12.34 -3.03
C PRO A 120 11.97 -11.22 -3.28
N ASN A 121 13.06 -11.50 -3.99
CA ASN A 121 14.09 -10.52 -4.33
C ASN A 121 13.69 -9.56 -5.46
N LYS A 122 12.56 -9.83 -6.13
CA LYS A 122 11.94 -8.99 -7.14
C LYS A 122 10.42 -9.10 -7.05
N VAL A 123 9.73 -8.07 -7.44
CA VAL A 123 8.28 -8.04 -7.55
C VAL A 123 7.86 -7.73 -8.96
N HIS A 124 6.78 -8.38 -9.39
CA HIS A 124 6.14 -8.12 -10.67
C HIS A 124 5.05 -7.08 -10.49
N LEU A 125 5.05 -6.07 -11.33
CA LEU A 125 3.99 -5.07 -11.42
C LEU A 125 3.89 -4.59 -12.87
N LYS A 126 2.68 -4.23 -13.29
CA LYS A 126 2.43 -3.77 -14.64
C LYS A 126 1.98 -2.32 -14.64
N LEU A 127 2.73 -1.52 -15.38
CA LEU A 127 2.40 -0.12 -15.64
C LEU A 127 1.88 0.03 -17.08
N GLU A 128 0.87 0.87 -17.22
CA GLU A 128 0.36 1.27 -18.54
C GLU A 128 0.34 2.79 -18.66
N LYS A 129 0.35 3.28 -19.90
CA LYS A 129 0.18 4.72 -20.14
C LYS A 129 -1.17 5.18 -19.60
N SER A 130 -1.16 6.26 -18.86
CA SER A 130 -2.37 6.93 -18.43
C SER A 130 -3.07 7.55 -19.64
N LYS A 131 -4.36 7.28 -19.78
CA LYS A 131 -5.25 7.89 -20.77
C LYS A 131 -6.32 8.71 -20.07
N ALA A 132 -6.67 9.82 -20.69
CA ALA A 132 -7.71 10.66 -20.17
C ALA A 132 -8.71 10.99 -21.30
N VAL A 133 -10.00 10.81 -21.06
CA VAL A 133 -11.06 10.92 -22.06
C VAL A 133 -12.27 11.61 -21.46
N TRP A 134 -12.94 12.44 -22.27
CA TRP A 134 -14.28 12.93 -21.93
C TRP A 134 -15.32 11.84 -22.18
N MET A 135 -16.01 11.43 -21.13
CA MET A 135 -17.08 10.43 -21.18
C MET A 135 -18.42 11.08 -20.92
N GLU A 136 -19.43 10.63 -21.66
CA GLU A 136 -20.81 11.08 -21.47
C GLU A 136 -21.40 10.49 -20.19
N VAL A 137 -22.19 11.30 -19.48
CA VAL A 137 -22.91 10.89 -18.29
C VAL A 137 -24.31 10.46 -18.68
N PHE A 138 -24.73 9.29 -18.19
CA PHE A 138 -26.08 8.74 -18.40
C PHE A 138 -26.82 8.69 -17.08
N PRO A 139 -28.00 9.29 -17.00
CA PRO A 139 -28.81 9.25 -15.79
C PRO A 139 -29.45 7.88 -15.62
N VAL A 140 -29.44 7.37 -14.42
CA VAL A 140 -30.20 6.18 -14.02
C VAL A 140 -31.44 6.66 -13.29
N ILE A 141 -32.58 6.54 -13.96
CA ILE A 141 -33.90 6.96 -13.43
C ILE A 141 -34.62 5.73 -12.90
N ILE A 142 -35.18 5.82 -11.71
CA ILE A 142 -36.04 4.80 -11.10
C ILE A 142 -37.40 5.43 -10.72
N GLY A 143 -38.39 4.57 -10.59
CA GLY A 143 -39.78 5.01 -10.32
C GLY A 143 -40.51 5.45 -11.58
N ARG A 144 -41.70 6.02 -11.38
CA ARG A 144 -42.56 6.54 -12.43
C ARG A 144 -43.11 7.91 -12.02
N ALA A 145 -43.20 8.81 -12.98
CA ALA A 145 -43.87 10.08 -12.74
C ALA A 145 -45.36 9.86 -12.36
N LYS A 146 -45.96 10.83 -11.73
CA LYS A 146 -47.35 10.79 -11.33
C LYS A 146 -48.27 10.54 -12.56
N GLU A 147 -49.38 9.85 -12.36
CA GLU A 147 -50.37 9.64 -13.42
C GLU A 147 -50.73 10.95 -14.15
N GLY A 148 -50.78 10.88 -15.49
CA GLY A 148 -50.99 12.04 -16.35
C GLY A 148 -49.74 12.85 -16.70
N PHE A 149 -48.55 12.39 -16.27
CA PHE A 149 -47.28 13.02 -16.61
C PHE A 149 -46.32 12.02 -17.26
N THR A 150 -45.49 12.53 -18.17
CA THR A 150 -44.41 11.75 -18.80
C THR A 150 -43.11 12.57 -18.80
N ILE A 151 -42.00 11.88 -18.85
CA ILE A 151 -40.67 12.52 -18.98
C ILE A 151 -40.56 13.06 -20.40
N ASP A 152 -40.37 14.36 -20.53
CA ASP A 152 -40.14 15.04 -21.79
C ASP A 152 -38.66 15.09 -22.12
N LYS A 153 -37.84 15.52 -21.16
CA LYS A 153 -36.39 15.71 -21.32
C LYS A 153 -35.66 15.52 -20.00
N ILE A 154 -34.41 15.01 -20.07
CA ILE A 154 -33.52 15.00 -18.94
C ILE A 154 -32.26 15.80 -19.32
N GLU A 155 -31.88 16.73 -18.48
CA GLU A 155 -30.66 17.52 -18.61
C GLU A 155 -29.72 17.20 -17.50
N LEU A 156 -28.43 17.06 -17.86
CA LEU A 156 -27.34 16.78 -16.95
C LEU A 156 -26.35 17.95 -16.95
N ALA A 157 -25.94 18.37 -15.79
CA ALA A 157 -24.92 19.39 -15.64
C ALA A 157 -23.86 18.95 -14.62
N PRO A 158 -22.64 18.53 -15.09
CA PRO A 158 -22.17 18.47 -16.48
C PRO A 158 -22.70 17.25 -17.24
N ALA A 159 -22.87 17.35 -18.56
CA ALA A 159 -23.24 16.24 -19.44
C ALA A 159 -22.07 15.30 -19.78
N LYS A 160 -20.83 15.78 -19.64
CA LYS A 160 -19.59 15.02 -19.85
C LYS A 160 -18.66 15.25 -18.69
N VAL A 161 -17.91 14.21 -18.35
CA VAL A 161 -16.91 14.25 -17.29
C VAL A 161 -15.57 13.74 -17.80
N PHE A 162 -14.50 14.27 -17.23
CA PHE A 162 -13.15 13.88 -17.57
C PHE A 162 -12.76 12.68 -16.74
N VAL A 163 -12.50 11.55 -17.41
CA VAL A 163 -12.14 10.27 -16.77
C VAL A 163 -10.73 9.89 -17.15
N ARG A 164 -9.96 9.46 -16.18
CA ARG A 164 -8.57 9.05 -16.30
C ARG A 164 -8.37 7.63 -15.80
N GLY A 165 -7.45 6.90 -16.42
CA GLY A 165 -7.07 5.55 -16.01
C GLY A 165 -6.14 4.87 -17.02
N PRO A 166 -5.87 3.56 -16.82
CA PRO A 166 -5.05 2.78 -17.76
C PRO A 166 -5.64 2.74 -19.15
N ALA A 167 -4.81 2.87 -20.19
CA ALA A 167 -5.28 2.94 -21.57
C ALA A 167 -6.09 1.72 -22.00
N SER A 168 -5.72 0.52 -21.53
CA SER A 168 -6.42 -0.75 -21.83
C SER A 168 -7.82 -0.87 -21.23
N LYS A 169 -8.10 -0.08 -20.19
CA LYS A 169 -9.39 -0.15 -19.48
C LYS A 169 -10.49 0.67 -20.14
N PHE A 170 -10.18 1.54 -21.09
CA PHE A 170 -11.17 2.32 -21.81
C PHE A 170 -11.80 1.52 -22.96
N ASN A 171 -13.12 1.39 -22.90
CA ASN A 171 -13.92 0.84 -23.99
C ASN A 171 -14.79 1.95 -24.60
N PRO A 172 -14.90 2.07 -25.93
CA PRO A 172 -15.77 3.08 -26.57
C PRO A 172 -17.24 3.00 -26.17
N LYS A 173 -17.68 1.84 -25.68
CA LYS A 173 -19.06 1.61 -25.21
C LYS A 173 -19.28 1.97 -23.73
N ASP A 174 -18.21 2.17 -22.97
CA ASP A 174 -18.32 2.51 -21.56
C ASP A 174 -18.95 3.91 -21.39
N ARG A 175 -19.80 4.05 -20.38
CA ARG A 175 -20.51 5.28 -20.02
C ARG A 175 -20.40 5.49 -18.53
N VAL A 176 -20.31 6.73 -18.12
CA VAL A 176 -20.44 7.10 -16.71
C VAL A 176 -21.93 7.16 -16.38
N GLN A 177 -22.34 6.54 -15.30
CA GLN A 177 -23.72 6.54 -14.85
C GLN A 177 -23.89 7.43 -13.62
N THR A 178 -25.11 7.85 -13.34
CA THR A 178 -25.45 8.47 -12.06
C THR A 178 -25.85 7.40 -11.05
N SER A 179 -25.79 7.72 -9.78
CA SER A 179 -26.58 7.01 -8.78
C SER A 179 -28.08 7.11 -9.17
N PRO A 180 -28.90 6.11 -8.76
CA PRO A 180 -30.30 6.10 -9.08
C PRO A 180 -31.01 7.37 -8.61
N VAL A 181 -31.76 8.03 -9.52
CA VAL A 181 -32.60 9.19 -9.23
C VAL A 181 -34.04 8.74 -9.24
N ASP A 182 -34.68 8.82 -8.08
CA ASP A 182 -36.08 8.42 -7.92
C ASP A 182 -37.01 9.57 -8.31
N ILE A 183 -37.91 9.29 -9.27
CA ILE A 183 -38.91 10.21 -9.75
C ILE A 183 -40.35 9.77 -9.41
N THR A 184 -40.46 8.84 -8.45
CA THR A 184 -41.80 8.35 -8.04
C THR A 184 -42.71 9.51 -7.63
N ASP A 185 -43.91 9.49 -8.16
CA ASP A 185 -44.95 10.51 -7.93
C ASP A 185 -44.58 11.98 -8.28
N LEU A 186 -43.51 12.16 -9.06
CA LEU A 186 -43.10 13.48 -9.49
C LEU A 186 -44.18 14.08 -10.44
N ALA A 187 -44.74 15.22 -10.04
CA ALA A 187 -45.82 15.91 -10.76
C ALA A 187 -45.38 17.20 -11.47
N GLN A 188 -44.14 17.61 -11.31
CA GLN A 188 -43.56 18.82 -11.89
C GLN A 188 -42.07 18.60 -12.19
N THR A 189 -41.47 19.50 -12.97
CA THR A 189 -40.02 19.47 -13.22
C THR A 189 -39.22 19.43 -11.92
N GLY A 190 -38.38 18.40 -11.76
CA GLY A 190 -37.55 18.18 -10.60
C GLY A 190 -36.05 18.38 -10.89
N GLN A 191 -35.33 18.79 -9.88
CA GLN A 191 -33.85 18.87 -9.92
C GLN A 191 -33.29 18.04 -8.78
N PHE A 192 -32.35 17.16 -9.13
CA PHE A 192 -31.73 16.20 -8.22
C PHE A 192 -30.21 16.31 -8.29
N GLU A 193 -29.54 16.00 -7.20
CA GLU A 193 -28.11 15.76 -7.21
C GLU A 193 -27.85 14.26 -7.15
N ALA A 194 -26.98 13.77 -8.02
CA ALA A 194 -26.62 12.36 -8.09
C ALA A 194 -25.09 12.21 -8.14
N ASP A 195 -24.60 11.15 -7.53
CA ASP A 195 -23.18 10.79 -7.57
C ASP A 195 -22.84 10.14 -8.92
N LEU A 196 -21.59 10.31 -9.36
CA LEU A 196 -21.09 9.71 -10.58
C LEU A 196 -20.55 8.30 -10.29
N ILE A 197 -21.02 7.32 -11.04
CA ILE A 197 -20.58 5.92 -10.98
C ILE A 197 -19.78 5.61 -12.24
N LEU A 198 -18.50 5.30 -12.03
CA LEU A 198 -17.60 4.93 -13.11
C LEU A 198 -17.85 3.48 -13.55
N PRO A 199 -17.67 3.16 -14.85
CA PRO A 199 -17.95 1.81 -15.37
C PRO A 199 -16.94 0.75 -14.89
N LYS A 200 -15.76 1.16 -14.39
CA LYS A 200 -14.71 0.26 -13.90
C LYS A 200 -13.99 0.87 -12.69
N PRO A 201 -13.56 0.04 -11.73
CA PRO A 201 -12.89 0.50 -10.51
C PRO A 201 -11.50 1.10 -10.76
N ASP A 202 -10.85 0.71 -11.87
CA ASP A 202 -9.52 1.23 -12.27
C ASP A 202 -9.58 2.63 -12.88
N LEU A 203 -10.78 3.12 -13.18
CA LEU A 203 -11.00 4.47 -13.70
C LEU A 203 -11.26 5.44 -12.54
N ARG A 204 -10.86 6.68 -12.72
CA ARG A 204 -11.09 7.76 -11.76
C ARG A 204 -11.51 9.04 -12.46
N LEU A 205 -12.26 9.89 -11.78
CA LEU A 205 -12.58 11.23 -12.26
C LEU A 205 -11.29 12.07 -12.27
N GLY A 206 -11.03 12.74 -13.37
CA GLY A 206 -9.91 13.66 -13.51
C GLY A 206 -10.19 15.05 -12.94
N THR A 207 -11.37 15.23 -12.33
CA THR A 207 -11.82 16.47 -11.69
C THR A 207 -12.28 16.19 -10.26
N THR A 208 -12.29 17.20 -9.41
CA THR A 208 -12.82 17.11 -8.03
C THR A 208 -14.33 17.04 -7.97
N GLN A 209 -15.02 17.22 -9.09
CA GLN A 209 -16.48 17.17 -9.16
C GLN A 209 -16.95 15.72 -9.22
N ILE A 210 -17.54 15.26 -8.13
CA ILE A 210 -18.06 13.88 -7.98
C ILE A 210 -19.57 13.80 -8.13
N LYS A 211 -20.27 14.94 -8.18
CA LYS A 211 -21.73 15.04 -8.29
C LYS A 211 -22.15 15.72 -9.58
N VAL A 212 -23.30 15.31 -10.08
CA VAL A 212 -23.97 15.89 -11.25
C VAL A 212 -25.41 16.31 -10.87
N ARG A 213 -25.84 17.44 -11.42
CA ARG A 213 -27.21 17.85 -11.33
C ARG A 213 -28.01 17.20 -12.46
N VAL A 214 -29.09 16.54 -12.08
CA VAL A 214 -30.04 15.89 -12.99
C VAL A 214 -31.33 16.68 -12.94
N LYS A 215 -31.72 17.30 -14.05
CA LYS A 215 -32.95 18.01 -14.16
C LYS A 215 -33.90 17.22 -15.06
N VAL A 216 -35.04 16.80 -14.49
CA VAL A 216 -36.05 16.01 -15.17
C VAL A 216 -37.24 16.91 -15.51
N PHE A 217 -37.49 17.10 -16.78
CA PHE A 217 -38.64 17.86 -17.27
C PHE A 217 -39.79 16.92 -17.53
N LEU A 218 -40.95 17.29 -17.03
CA LEU A 218 -42.19 16.55 -17.21
C LEU A 218 -43.14 17.32 -18.10
N SER A 219 -43.88 16.60 -18.96
CA SER A 219 -44.99 17.09 -19.72
C SER A 219 -46.29 16.35 -19.36
N LYS A 220 -47.45 17.00 -19.51
CA LYS A 220 -48.74 16.31 -19.33
C LYS A 220 -49.00 15.40 -20.52
N LEU A 221 -49.43 14.18 -20.21
CA LEU A 221 -49.98 13.29 -21.23
C LEU A 221 -51.26 13.95 -21.78
N LYS A 222 -51.32 14.11 -23.13
CA LYS A 222 -52.50 14.59 -23.79
C LYS A 222 -53.57 13.53 -23.85
#